data_7848ae02e4c19015563952cb3a7f79e9
#
_entry.id   7848ae02e4c19015563952cb3a7f79e9
#
_cell.length_a   1.000
_cell.length_b   1.000
_cell.length_c   1.000
_cell.angle_alpha   90.00
_cell.angle_beta   90.00
_cell.angle_gamma   90.00
#
_symmetry.space_group_name_H-M   'P 1'
#
loop_
_entity.id
_entity.type
_entity.pdbx_description
1 polymer ?
#
loop_
_entity_poly.entity_id
_entity_poly.type
_entity_poly.pdbx_seq_one_letter_code
_entity_poly.pdbx_strand_id
1 'polypeptide(L)'
;MTAEEMLPSRVRDHRLKTGITRTREFERKGIACFAANVGLKRGHDCLYCSSGAVLRTHPAFRELGENPFHHGYSIVDPSTPERVARDAARARERGLIQLCTLTDAWAPEAKQHNLGRRCLEAILSQPGWSVRILTKNAAVVDDFDLIEQQRDRVLVGLSLTATPENSAVNKVLEPNASDIEERMLAMVEAPWDGLCPSRTRRRSVRLTKPCRRCELPWQPGKKSATRRA
;
A
#
# COMPACT_ATOMS: atom_id res chain seq x y z
N MET A 1 -22.35 2.98 -6.13
CA MET A 1 -22.02 3.91 -5.02
C MET A 1 -21.02 4.92 -5.53
N THR A 2 -21.28 6.20 -5.30
CA THR A 2 -20.34 7.26 -5.66
C THR A 2 -19.19 7.31 -4.66
N ALA A 3 -18.06 7.94 -5.02
CA ALA A 3 -16.91 8.10 -4.11
C ALA A 3 -17.30 8.83 -2.80
N GLU A 4 -18.34 9.65 -2.81
CA GLU A 4 -18.88 10.34 -1.62
C GLU A 4 -19.56 9.37 -0.63
N GLU A 5 -20.21 8.31 -1.13
CA GLU A 5 -20.89 7.32 -0.27
C GLU A 5 -19.90 6.37 0.45
N MET A 6 -18.62 6.34 0.02
CA MET A 6 -17.58 5.49 0.57
C MET A 6 -16.66 6.17 1.60
N LEU A 7 -16.88 7.46 1.86
CA LEU A 7 -16.04 8.17 2.83
C LEU A 7 -16.31 7.69 4.26
N PRO A 8 -15.28 7.54 5.08
CA PRO A 8 -15.47 7.34 6.50
C PRO A 8 -16.25 8.52 7.08
N SER A 9 -17.08 8.27 8.08
CA SER A 9 -17.94 9.29 8.69
C SER A 9 -17.17 10.52 9.18
N ARG A 10 -15.87 10.35 9.49
CA ARG A 10 -14.98 11.44 9.90
C ARG A 10 -13.59 11.26 9.32
N VAL A 11 -13.09 12.27 8.62
CA VAL A 11 -11.70 12.38 8.20
C VAL A 11 -10.98 13.37 9.13
N ARG A 12 -9.83 12.97 9.65
CA ARG A 12 -8.96 13.79 10.51
C ARG A 12 -7.66 14.06 9.80
N ASP A 13 -7.24 15.30 9.78
CA ASP A 13 -5.92 15.68 9.33
C ASP A 13 -4.93 15.58 10.50
N HIS A 14 -3.81 14.91 10.25
CA HIS A 14 -2.72 14.87 11.21
C HIS A 14 -1.37 14.83 10.51
N ARG A 15 -0.54 15.81 10.77
CA ARG A 15 0.77 15.95 10.13
C ARG A 15 1.76 14.92 10.64
N LEU A 16 2.25 14.05 9.74
CA LEU A 16 3.30 13.09 10.04
C LEU A 16 4.67 13.78 10.18
N LYS A 17 5.57 13.21 10.97
CA LYS A 17 6.93 13.76 11.16
C LYS A 17 7.85 13.46 9.98
N THR A 18 7.72 12.27 9.37
CA THR A 18 8.59 11.76 8.29
C THR A 18 7.76 11.34 7.09
N GLY A 19 8.32 11.49 5.88
CA GLY A 19 7.73 10.98 4.64
C GLY A 19 8.14 9.54 4.36
N ILE A 20 9.42 9.22 4.54
CA ILE A 20 9.97 7.88 4.33
C ILE A 20 10.64 7.39 5.62
N THR A 21 10.34 6.15 6.00
CA THR A 21 10.93 5.50 7.18
C THR A 21 11.54 4.16 6.79
N ARG A 22 12.64 3.77 7.44
CA ARG A 22 13.18 2.42 7.31
C ARG A 22 12.29 1.44 8.07
N THR A 23 11.99 0.29 7.47
CA THR A 23 11.14 -0.74 8.09
C THR A 23 11.90 -2.07 8.26
N ARG A 24 12.41 -2.30 9.48
CA ARG A 24 13.15 -3.52 9.81
C ARG A 24 12.31 -4.79 9.68
N GLU A 25 11.03 -4.69 10.04
CA GLU A 25 10.11 -5.83 9.99
C GLU A 25 9.85 -6.28 8.56
N PHE A 26 9.62 -5.35 7.63
CA PHE A 26 9.39 -5.66 6.23
C PHE A 26 10.69 -6.04 5.52
N GLU A 27 11.81 -5.44 5.91
CA GLU A 27 13.14 -5.81 5.43
C GLU A 27 13.45 -7.26 5.78
N ARG A 28 13.21 -7.67 7.04
CA ARG A 28 13.39 -9.05 7.50
C ARG A 28 12.51 -10.06 6.74
N LYS A 29 11.33 -9.65 6.32
CA LYS A 29 10.42 -10.47 5.52
C LYS A 29 10.70 -10.42 4.01
N GLY A 30 11.69 -9.67 3.56
CA GLY A 30 12.00 -9.49 2.14
C GLY A 30 10.92 -8.74 1.36
N ILE A 31 10.09 -7.92 2.05
CA ILE A 31 8.97 -7.21 1.44
C ILE A 31 9.39 -5.84 0.93
N ALA A 32 10.04 -5.05 1.77
CA ALA A 32 10.56 -3.72 1.44
C ALA A 32 11.54 -3.24 2.52
N CYS A 33 12.50 -2.39 2.16
CA CYS A 33 13.44 -1.80 3.12
C CYS A 33 12.90 -0.52 3.75
N PHE A 34 11.98 0.15 3.06
CA PHE A 34 11.41 1.43 3.46
C PHE A 34 9.90 1.40 3.37
N ALA A 35 9.26 2.33 4.07
CA ALA A 35 7.82 2.56 4.02
C ALA A 35 7.52 4.05 3.94
N ALA A 36 6.46 4.40 3.22
CA ALA A 36 5.84 5.72 3.24
C ALA A 36 4.34 5.53 3.50
N ASN A 37 3.77 6.27 4.44
CA ASN A 37 2.34 6.23 4.75
C ASN A 37 1.74 7.61 4.54
N VAL A 38 0.53 7.68 4.03
CA VAL A 38 -0.20 8.92 3.76
C VAL A 38 -1.06 9.38 4.95
N GLY A 39 -0.89 8.74 6.09
CA GLY A 39 -1.64 8.99 7.32
C GLY A 39 -1.35 7.90 8.35
N LEU A 40 -2.21 7.79 9.35
CA LEU A 40 -2.09 6.81 10.42
C LEU A 40 -3.19 5.74 10.38
N LYS A 41 -4.38 6.09 9.90
CA LYS A 41 -5.52 5.19 9.86
C LYS A 41 -6.29 5.37 8.56
N ARG A 42 -6.58 4.24 7.90
CA ARG A 42 -7.41 4.21 6.68
C ARG A 42 -8.88 4.01 7.03
N GLY A 43 -9.74 4.56 6.19
CA GLY A 43 -11.19 4.47 6.33
C GLY A 43 -11.83 3.18 5.79
N HIS A 44 -11.06 2.18 5.37
CA HIS A 44 -11.60 0.89 4.91
C HIS A 44 -12.36 0.12 5.98
N ASP A 45 -12.11 0.42 7.25
CA ASP A 45 -12.75 -0.17 8.43
C ASP A 45 -12.79 -1.72 8.45
N CYS A 46 -11.73 -2.34 7.91
CA CYS A 46 -11.63 -3.80 7.90
C CYS A 46 -11.69 -4.37 9.32
N LEU A 47 -12.63 -5.27 9.59
CA LEU A 47 -12.87 -5.83 10.92
C LEU A 47 -11.67 -6.60 11.51
N TYR A 48 -10.81 -7.13 10.65
CA TYR A 48 -9.60 -7.87 11.03
C TYR A 48 -8.33 -7.01 11.05
N CYS A 49 -8.45 -5.69 10.98
CA CYS A 49 -7.30 -4.79 10.83
C CYS A 49 -6.39 -4.80 12.05
N SER A 50 -5.14 -5.23 11.88
CA SER A 50 -4.13 -5.24 12.95
C SER A 50 -3.48 -3.87 13.21
N SER A 51 -3.76 -2.85 12.39
CA SER A 51 -3.12 -1.53 12.52
C SER A 51 -3.39 -0.88 13.88
N GLY A 52 -4.58 -1.11 14.47
CA GLY A 52 -4.92 -0.62 15.81
C GLY A 52 -3.94 -1.11 16.89
N ALA A 53 -3.53 -2.38 16.82
CA ALA A 53 -2.56 -2.94 17.76
C ALA A 53 -1.17 -2.32 17.62
N VAL A 54 -0.73 -2.02 16.39
CA VAL A 54 0.55 -1.34 16.11
C VAL A 54 0.52 0.10 16.60
N LEU A 55 -0.61 0.77 16.48
CA LEU A 55 -0.78 2.19 16.74
C LEU A 55 -1.29 2.51 18.16
N ARG A 56 -1.54 1.50 19.01
CA ARG A 56 -2.16 1.66 20.32
C ARG A 56 -1.51 2.71 21.24
N THR A 57 -0.20 2.93 21.08
CA THR A 57 0.56 3.88 21.88
C THR A 57 0.97 5.14 21.11
N HIS A 58 0.52 5.28 19.86
CA HIS A 58 0.91 6.43 19.04
C HIS A 58 0.25 7.72 19.57
N PRO A 59 1.03 8.77 19.86
CA PRO A 59 0.55 9.97 20.58
C PRO A 59 -0.57 10.72 19.83
N ALA A 60 -0.57 10.69 18.50
CA ALA A 60 -1.59 11.36 17.70
C ALA A 60 -3.02 10.94 18.04
N PHE A 61 -3.26 9.68 18.41
CA PHE A 61 -4.61 9.25 18.77
C PHE A 61 -5.11 9.92 20.04
N ARG A 62 -4.22 10.09 21.03
CA ARG A 62 -4.54 10.84 22.26
C ARG A 62 -4.75 12.33 21.98
N GLU A 63 -3.89 12.93 21.15
CA GLU A 63 -3.98 14.33 20.76
C GLU A 63 -5.28 14.64 20.00
N LEU A 64 -5.75 13.71 19.19
CA LEU A 64 -6.98 13.83 18.41
C LEU A 64 -8.24 13.38 19.18
N GLY A 65 -8.09 12.81 20.38
CA GLY A 65 -9.20 12.23 21.13
C GLY A 65 -9.77 10.97 20.49
N GLU A 66 -8.97 10.23 19.71
CA GLU A 66 -9.40 9.07 18.96
C GLU A 66 -8.82 7.77 19.53
N ASN A 67 -9.47 6.64 19.24
CA ASN A 67 -8.99 5.31 19.62
C ASN A 67 -8.65 4.51 18.35
N PRO A 68 -7.41 3.99 18.19
CA PRO A 68 -6.98 3.28 16.99
C PRO A 68 -7.81 2.02 16.65
N PHE A 69 -8.54 1.47 17.62
CA PHE A 69 -9.39 0.30 17.44
C PHE A 69 -10.81 0.65 16.98
N HIS A 70 -11.26 1.89 17.12
CA HIS A 70 -12.60 2.29 16.70
C HIS A 70 -12.68 2.39 15.16
N HIS A 71 -13.88 2.22 14.64
CA HIS A 71 -14.26 2.33 13.24
C HIS A 71 -14.92 3.69 12.94
N GLY A 72 -15.22 3.96 11.68
CA GLY A 72 -15.95 5.15 11.25
C GLY A 72 -15.11 6.42 11.18
N TYR A 73 -13.77 6.34 11.15
CA TYR A 73 -12.91 7.49 10.91
C TYR A 73 -11.60 7.10 10.24
N SER A 74 -10.96 8.08 9.62
CA SER A 74 -9.60 7.97 9.08
C SER A 74 -8.71 9.12 9.57
N ILE A 75 -7.40 8.92 9.49
CA ILE A 75 -6.40 9.95 9.77
C ILE A 75 -5.47 10.02 8.56
N VAL A 76 -5.50 11.12 7.84
CA VAL A 76 -4.69 11.39 6.66
C VAL A 76 -3.75 12.58 6.88
N ASP A 77 -2.76 12.69 6.02
CA ASP A 77 -1.85 13.82 5.98
C ASP A 77 -1.70 14.31 4.54
N PRO A 78 -2.47 15.32 4.14
CA PRO A 78 -2.43 15.88 2.78
C PRO A 78 -1.05 16.42 2.35
N SER A 79 -0.18 16.74 3.33
CA SER A 79 1.18 17.25 3.08
C SER A 79 2.26 16.14 3.10
N THR A 80 1.86 14.86 3.07
CA THR A 80 2.82 13.74 2.98
C THR A 80 3.68 13.80 1.72
N PRO A 81 3.16 14.09 0.50
CA PRO A 81 3.96 14.08 -0.71
C PRO A 81 5.19 15.00 -0.64
N GLU A 82 5.08 16.18 -0.03
CA GLU A 82 6.19 17.13 0.12
C GLU A 82 7.28 16.58 1.05
N ARG A 83 6.89 15.87 2.10
CA ARG A 83 7.87 15.20 2.99
C ARG A 83 8.51 14.02 2.32
N VAL A 84 7.73 13.23 1.60
CA VAL A 84 8.24 12.11 0.78
C VAL A 84 9.26 12.62 -0.24
N ALA A 85 8.96 13.70 -0.96
CA ALA A 85 9.88 14.31 -1.93
C ALA A 85 11.20 14.74 -1.27
N ARG A 86 11.11 15.45 -0.13
CA ARG A 86 12.27 15.89 0.63
C ARG A 86 13.11 14.71 1.13
N ASP A 87 12.46 13.69 1.71
CA ASP A 87 13.15 12.55 2.29
C ASP A 87 13.74 11.65 1.19
N ALA A 88 13.05 11.47 0.05
CA ALA A 88 13.55 10.75 -1.12
C ALA A 88 14.82 11.40 -1.72
N ALA A 89 14.84 12.72 -1.79
CA ALA A 89 16.00 13.46 -2.31
C ALA A 89 17.21 13.39 -1.37
N ARG A 90 16.98 13.44 -0.05
CA ARG A 90 18.06 13.49 0.97
C ARG A 90 18.59 12.11 1.38
N ALA A 91 17.87 11.04 1.07
CA ALA A 91 18.25 9.71 1.48
C ALA A 91 19.60 9.28 0.90
N ARG A 92 20.51 8.84 1.76
CA ARG A 92 21.81 8.25 1.36
C ARG A 92 21.68 6.82 0.84
N GLU A 93 20.77 6.05 1.45
CA GLU A 93 20.43 4.69 1.01
C GLU A 93 19.05 4.75 0.34
N ARG A 94 18.94 4.06 -0.77
CA ARG A 94 17.70 3.97 -1.56
C ARG A 94 17.39 2.51 -1.85
N GLY A 95 16.15 2.19 -2.17
CA GLY A 95 15.72 0.83 -2.43
C GLY A 95 14.22 0.72 -2.59
N LEU A 96 13.66 -0.42 -2.22
CA LEU A 96 12.23 -0.68 -2.35
C LEU A 96 11.46 -0.06 -1.20
N ILE A 97 10.48 0.79 -1.54
CA ILE A 97 9.51 1.38 -0.62
C ILE A 97 8.20 0.61 -0.71
N GLN A 98 7.64 0.18 0.42
CA GLN A 98 6.23 -0.17 0.51
C GLN A 98 5.43 1.12 0.69
N LEU A 99 4.67 1.51 -0.33
CA LEU A 99 3.75 2.64 -0.22
C LEU A 99 2.50 2.16 0.53
N CYS A 100 2.31 2.73 1.69
CA CYS A 100 1.31 2.40 2.69
C CYS A 100 1.44 1.00 3.32
N THR A 101 1.74 1.02 4.61
CA THR A 101 1.74 -0.16 5.49
C THR A 101 0.61 -0.11 6.52
N LEU A 102 0.19 1.09 6.89
CA LEU A 102 -0.87 1.37 7.88
C LEU A 102 -2.12 1.95 7.22
N THR A 103 -1.93 2.68 6.13
CA THR A 103 -2.99 3.35 5.37
C THR A 103 -3.12 2.75 3.97
N ASP A 104 -3.91 3.38 3.12
CA ASP A 104 -4.01 3.05 1.70
C ASP A 104 -4.07 4.37 0.92
N ALA A 105 -3.12 4.58 0.02
CA ALA A 105 -2.97 5.83 -0.72
C ALA A 105 -4.04 6.03 -1.81
N TRP A 106 -4.85 5.01 -2.07
CA TRP A 106 -5.99 5.03 -2.99
C TRP A 106 -7.33 4.89 -2.28
N ALA A 107 -7.34 4.85 -0.93
CA ALA A 107 -8.59 4.96 -0.18
C ALA A 107 -9.30 6.30 -0.49
N PRO A 108 -10.64 6.36 -0.42
CA PRO A 108 -11.40 7.56 -0.81
C PRO A 108 -10.88 8.85 -0.18
N GLU A 109 -10.58 8.84 1.11
CA GLU A 109 -10.02 9.98 1.85
C GLU A 109 -8.63 10.41 1.36
N ALA A 110 -7.79 9.49 0.92
CA ALA A 110 -6.49 9.78 0.34
C ALA A 110 -6.59 10.24 -1.12
N LYS A 111 -7.55 9.68 -1.86
CA LYS A 111 -7.83 10.02 -3.26
C LYS A 111 -8.31 11.46 -3.43
N GLN A 112 -9.06 12.01 -2.48
CA GLN A 112 -9.47 13.43 -2.47
C GLN A 112 -8.29 14.40 -2.59
N HIS A 113 -7.10 13.99 -2.12
CA HIS A 113 -5.86 14.77 -2.18
C HIS A 113 -4.86 14.23 -3.21
N ASN A 114 -5.25 13.23 -4.01
CA ASN A 114 -4.38 12.52 -4.96
C ASN A 114 -3.08 12.01 -4.33
N LEU A 115 -3.13 11.52 -3.08
CA LEU A 115 -1.93 11.19 -2.30
C LEU A 115 -1.14 10.05 -2.92
N GLY A 116 -1.79 9.07 -3.54
CA GLY A 116 -1.15 7.96 -4.24
C GLY A 116 -0.24 8.47 -5.35
N ARG A 117 -0.83 9.20 -6.32
CA ARG A 117 -0.11 9.76 -7.47
C ARG A 117 1.01 10.69 -7.05
N ARG A 118 0.72 11.66 -6.20
CA ARG A 118 1.71 12.65 -5.72
C ARG A 118 2.89 12.00 -4.98
N CYS A 119 2.65 10.97 -4.17
CA CYS A 119 3.72 10.22 -3.50
C CYS A 119 4.54 9.40 -4.51
N LEU A 120 3.91 8.77 -5.50
CA LEU A 120 4.62 8.06 -6.57
C LEU A 120 5.53 9.01 -7.36
N GLU A 121 5.02 10.13 -7.82
CA GLU A 121 5.79 11.17 -8.53
C GLU A 121 6.98 11.63 -7.67
N ALA A 122 6.75 11.92 -6.38
CA ALA A 122 7.76 12.36 -5.45
C ALA A 122 8.89 11.33 -5.26
N ILE A 123 8.57 10.05 -5.17
CA ILE A 123 9.55 8.96 -5.01
C ILE A 123 10.28 8.72 -6.33
N LEU A 124 9.53 8.59 -7.42
CA LEU A 124 10.04 8.16 -8.72
C LEU A 124 10.83 9.27 -9.45
N SER A 125 10.67 10.54 -9.06
CA SER A 125 11.53 11.63 -9.52
C SER A 125 12.99 11.44 -9.14
N GLN A 126 13.27 10.63 -8.12
CA GLN A 126 14.64 10.35 -7.67
C GLN A 126 15.09 8.96 -8.17
N PRO A 127 16.30 8.84 -8.74
CA PRO A 127 16.82 7.53 -9.17
C PRO A 127 17.10 6.62 -7.97
N GLY A 128 17.10 5.31 -8.22
CA GLY A 128 17.45 4.30 -7.21
C GLY A 128 16.33 3.91 -6.25
N TRP A 129 15.17 4.54 -6.33
CA TRP A 129 13.96 4.11 -5.64
C TRP A 129 13.11 3.19 -6.52
N SER A 130 12.50 2.21 -5.90
CA SER A 130 11.41 1.40 -6.46
C SER A 130 10.25 1.39 -5.49
N VAL A 131 9.04 1.21 -5.99
CA VAL A 131 7.82 1.28 -5.17
C VAL A 131 7.05 -0.02 -5.28
N ARG A 132 6.62 -0.55 -4.15
CA ARG A 132 5.62 -1.61 -4.06
C ARG A 132 4.32 -1.02 -3.53
N ILE A 133 3.26 -1.27 -4.25
CA ILE A 133 1.89 -0.91 -3.89
C ILE A 133 1.15 -2.19 -3.53
N LEU A 134 0.40 -2.17 -2.44
CA LEU A 134 -0.59 -3.17 -2.09
C LEU A 134 -1.83 -2.44 -1.58
N THR A 135 -2.88 -2.43 -2.39
CA THR A 135 -4.10 -1.69 -2.12
C THR A 135 -5.34 -2.60 -2.09
N LYS A 136 -6.40 -2.14 -1.47
CA LYS A 136 -7.76 -2.70 -1.55
C LYS A 136 -8.69 -1.82 -2.37
N ASN A 137 -8.13 -0.84 -3.07
CA ASN A 137 -8.93 0.13 -3.81
C ASN A 137 -8.63 0.03 -5.31
N ALA A 138 -9.67 -0.21 -6.11
CA ALA A 138 -9.58 -0.28 -7.56
C ALA A 138 -9.19 1.05 -8.21
N ALA A 139 -9.39 2.19 -7.50
CA ALA A 139 -9.02 3.52 -7.99
C ALA A 139 -7.52 3.70 -8.28
N VAL A 140 -6.68 2.70 -7.98
CA VAL A 140 -5.27 2.67 -8.42
C VAL A 140 -5.14 2.68 -9.95
N VAL A 141 -6.17 2.25 -10.68
CA VAL A 141 -6.21 2.28 -12.16
C VAL A 141 -6.06 3.71 -12.72
N ASP A 142 -6.52 4.72 -11.99
CA ASP A 142 -6.43 6.12 -12.42
C ASP A 142 -4.97 6.62 -12.53
N ASP A 143 -4.02 5.88 -11.95
CA ASP A 143 -2.61 6.21 -11.95
C ASP A 143 -1.77 5.22 -12.79
N PHE A 144 -2.41 4.34 -13.55
CA PHE A 144 -1.73 3.36 -14.40
C PHE A 144 -0.90 4.01 -15.52
N ASP A 145 -1.27 5.21 -15.97
CA ASP A 145 -0.48 6.00 -16.92
C ASP A 145 0.94 6.30 -16.37
N LEU A 146 1.02 6.74 -15.13
CA LEU A 146 2.29 6.99 -14.43
C LEU A 146 3.04 5.69 -14.13
N ILE A 147 2.30 4.68 -13.66
CA ILE A 147 2.87 3.38 -13.27
C ILE A 147 3.46 2.68 -14.49
N GLU A 148 2.79 2.70 -15.64
CA GLU A 148 3.29 2.13 -16.90
C GLU A 148 4.58 2.78 -17.36
N GLN A 149 4.68 4.12 -17.29
CA GLN A 149 5.91 4.83 -17.61
C GLN A 149 7.09 4.41 -16.72
N GLN A 150 6.82 3.88 -15.54
CA GLN A 150 7.80 3.49 -14.53
C GLN A 150 7.72 1.99 -14.18
N ARG A 151 7.19 1.16 -15.07
CA ARG A 151 6.91 -0.27 -14.83
C ARG A 151 8.09 -1.10 -14.31
N ASP A 152 9.31 -0.69 -14.64
CA ASP A 152 10.53 -1.36 -14.15
C ASP A 152 10.84 -1.04 -12.67
N ARG A 153 10.16 -0.05 -12.11
CA ARG A 153 10.37 0.48 -10.76
C ARG A 153 9.15 0.36 -9.86
N VAL A 154 7.98 0.04 -10.41
CA VAL A 154 6.73 -0.04 -9.65
C VAL A 154 6.15 -1.45 -9.73
N LEU A 155 5.84 -2.02 -8.58
CA LEU A 155 5.10 -3.27 -8.45
C LEU A 155 3.74 -2.98 -7.81
N VAL A 156 2.67 -3.32 -8.50
CA VAL A 156 1.30 -3.17 -7.98
C VAL A 156 0.71 -4.53 -7.63
N GLY A 157 0.01 -4.58 -6.52
CA GLY A 157 -0.82 -5.70 -6.10
C GLY A 157 -2.14 -5.20 -5.53
N LEU A 158 -3.20 -5.96 -5.78
CA LEU A 158 -4.49 -5.77 -5.15
C LEU A 158 -4.73 -6.90 -4.14
N SER A 159 -5.20 -6.52 -2.93
CA SER A 159 -5.53 -7.50 -1.91
C SER A 159 -6.87 -8.13 -2.20
N LEU A 160 -6.89 -9.43 -2.48
CA LEU A 160 -8.12 -10.23 -2.61
C LEU A 160 -8.28 -11.07 -1.35
N THR A 161 -9.31 -10.82 -0.58
CA THR A 161 -9.58 -11.47 0.72
C THR A 161 -10.77 -12.42 0.66
N ALA A 162 -11.47 -12.42 -0.45
CA ALA A 162 -12.57 -13.32 -0.76
C ALA A 162 -12.56 -13.66 -2.26
N THR A 163 -13.45 -14.54 -2.67
CA THR A 163 -13.78 -14.78 -4.08
C THR A 163 -15.05 -14.00 -4.45
N PRO A 164 -15.37 -13.81 -5.75
CA PRO A 164 -16.60 -13.15 -6.17
C PRO A 164 -17.86 -13.77 -5.55
N GLU A 165 -17.91 -15.08 -5.41
CA GLU A 165 -19.05 -15.80 -4.82
C GLU A 165 -19.29 -15.44 -3.34
N ASN A 166 -18.25 -14.94 -2.66
CA ASN A 166 -18.29 -14.51 -1.25
C ASN A 166 -18.22 -13.00 -1.10
N SER A 167 -18.53 -12.22 -2.15
CA SER A 167 -18.44 -10.75 -2.13
C SER A 167 -19.32 -10.13 -1.04
N ALA A 168 -20.51 -10.68 -0.74
CA ALA A 168 -21.36 -10.21 0.33
C ALA A 168 -20.69 -10.33 1.72
N VAL A 169 -19.97 -11.43 1.99
CA VAL A 169 -19.21 -11.61 3.23
C VAL A 169 -18.04 -10.61 3.26
N ASN A 170 -17.37 -10.42 2.11
CA ASN A 170 -16.28 -9.46 2.01
C ASN A 170 -16.74 -8.03 2.32
N LYS A 171 -17.93 -7.64 1.87
CA LYS A 171 -18.51 -6.32 2.15
C LYS A 171 -18.71 -6.06 3.65
N VAL A 172 -19.04 -7.11 4.41
CA VAL A 172 -19.12 -7.02 5.89
C VAL A 172 -17.73 -6.89 6.51
N LEU A 173 -16.75 -7.63 5.99
CA LEU A 173 -15.39 -7.63 6.54
C LEU A 173 -14.58 -6.38 6.17
N GLU A 174 -14.87 -5.78 5.02
CA GLU A 174 -14.15 -4.65 4.41
C GLU A 174 -15.15 -3.62 3.86
N PRO A 175 -15.97 -2.99 4.72
CA PRO A 175 -17.17 -2.25 4.28
C PRO A 175 -16.86 -1.07 3.33
N ASN A 176 -15.70 -0.43 3.48
CA ASN A 176 -15.32 0.76 2.72
C ASN A 176 -14.13 0.52 1.78
N ALA A 177 -13.85 -0.73 1.43
CA ALA A 177 -12.90 -1.07 0.37
C ALA A 177 -13.66 -1.29 -0.96
N SER A 178 -12.99 -1.20 -2.11
CA SER A 178 -13.57 -1.59 -3.39
C SER A 178 -14.06 -3.04 -3.37
N ASP A 179 -15.09 -3.35 -4.14
CA ASP A 179 -15.61 -4.70 -4.23
C ASP A 179 -14.58 -5.66 -4.86
N ILE A 180 -14.74 -6.96 -4.63
CA ILE A 180 -13.77 -7.97 -5.11
C ILE A 180 -13.69 -7.99 -6.63
N GLU A 181 -14.82 -7.86 -7.31
CA GLU A 181 -14.91 -7.80 -8.77
C GLU A 181 -14.18 -6.58 -9.32
N GLU A 182 -14.35 -5.40 -8.71
CA GLU A 182 -13.65 -4.17 -9.10
C GLU A 182 -12.12 -4.34 -8.96
N ARG A 183 -11.65 -4.96 -7.87
CA ARG A 183 -10.22 -5.23 -7.68
C ARG A 183 -9.70 -6.23 -8.70
N MET A 184 -10.48 -7.23 -9.08
CA MET A 184 -10.10 -8.21 -10.11
C MET A 184 -10.05 -7.55 -11.48
N LEU A 185 -11.03 -6.71 -11.84
CA LEU A 185 -11.01 -5.94 -13.08
C LEU A 185 -9.80 -5.01 -13.14
N ALA A 186 -9.51 -4.28 -12.07
CA ALA A 186 -8.32 -3.44 -11.97
C ALA A 186 -7.00 -4.22 -12.19
N MET A 187 -6.93 -5.49 -11.77
CA MET A 187 -5.78 -6.35 -12.06
C MET A 187 -5.68 -6.75 -13.53
N VAL A 188 -6.82 -6.90 -14.21
CA VAL A 188 -6.86 -7.25 -15.66
C VAL A 188 -6.51 -6.03 -16.52
N GLU A 189 -6.94 -4.84 -16.08
CA GLU A 189 -6.64 -3.57 -16.75
C GLU A 189 -5.19 -3.11 -16.57
N ALA A 190 -4.45 -3.74 -15.66
CA ALA A 190 -3.06 -3.39 -15.42
C ALA A 190 -2.24 -3.54 -16.73
N PRO A 191 -1.47 -2.50 -17.12
CA PRO A 191 -0.89 -2.38 -18.47
C PRO A 191 0.31 -3.30 -18.75
N TRP A 192 0.58 -4.28 -17.91
CA TRP A 192 1.68 -5.22 -18.10
C TRP A 192 1.20 -6.66 -18.33
N ASP A 193 1.74 -7.27 -19.35
CA ASP A 193 1.51 -8.68 -19.74
C ASP A 193 1.90 -9.73 -18.67
N GLY A 194 2.14 -9.35 -17.44
CA GLY A 194 2.84 -10.13 -16.41
C GLY A 194 2.01 -10.78 -15.32
N LEU A 195 0.70 -10.53 -15.22
CA LEU A 195 -0.13 -11.08 -14.13
C LEU A 195 -1.05 -12.24 -14.54
N CYS A 196 -0.94 -12.78 -15.74
CA CYS A 196 -1.61 -14.02 -16.07
C CYS A 196 -0.75 -15.20 -15.59
N PRO A 197 -1.19 -16.01 -14.60
CA PRO A 197 -0.43 -17.16 -14.10
C PRO A 197 -0.14 -18.23 -15.16
N SER A 198 -0.82 -18.17 -16.32
CA SER A 198 -0.73 -19.17 -17.41
C SER A 198 0.26 -18.79 -18.52
N ARG A 199 0.88 -17.60 -18.51
CA ARG A 199 1.85 -17.16 -19.52
C ARG A 199 3.13 -16.60 -18.94
N THR A 200 3.68 -17.18 -17.90
CA THR A 200 5.04 -16.86 -17.43
C THR A 200 6.08 -17.47 -18.37
N ARG A 201 6.32 -16.85 -19.52
CA ARG A 201 7.68 -16.85 -20.06
C ARG A 201 8.48 -15.88 -19.21
N ARG A 202 9.38 -16.46 -18.40
CA ARG A 202 10.37 -15.79 -17.56
C ARG A 202 11.00 -14.61 -18.31
N ARG A 203 10.55 -13.38 -18.06
CA ARG A 203 11.43 -12.23 -18.09
C ARG A 203 11.56 -11.77 -16.65
N SER A 204 12.69 -12.15 -16.06
CA SER A 204 13.11 -11.65 -14.78
C SER A 204 13.08 -10.14 -14.82
N VAL A 205 12.21 -9.52 -14.03
CA VAL A 205 12.34 -8.10 -13.69
C VAL A 205 13.72 -7.98 -13.04
N ARG A 206 14.69 -7.44 -13.75
CA ARG A 206 15.98 -7.06 -13.17
C ARG A 206 15.71 -5.85 -12.32
N LEU A 207 15.42 -6.08 -11.04
CA LEU A 207 15.55 -5.05 -10.04
C LEU A 207 16.97 -4.48 -10.19
N THR A 208 17.05 -3.21 -10.54
CA THR A 208 18.33 -2.50 -10.60
C THR A 208 18.96 -2.60 -9.21
N LYS A 209 20.08 -3.30 -9.11
CA LYS A 209 20.90 -3.64 -7.95
C LYS A 209 20.14 -3.61 -6.62
N PRO A 210 19.86 -4.79 -6.01
CA PRO A 210 19.27 -4.86 -4.69
C PRO A 210 20.14 -4.06 -3.71
N CYS A 211 19.50 -3.44 -2.74
CA CYS A 211 20.20 -2.97 -1.55
C CYS A 211 21.11 -4.10 -1.08
N ARG A 212 22.41 -3.86 -0.88
CA ARG A 212 23.42 -4.91 -0.56
C ARG A 212 23.05 -5.81 0.64
N ARG A 213 21.99 -5.49 1.38
CA ARG A 213 21.43 -6.29 2.47
C ARG A 213 20.15 -7.06 2.12
N CYS A 214 19.48 -6.76 0.98
CA CYS A 214 18.25 -7.45 0.55
C CYS A 214 18.52 -8.50 -0.53
N GLU A 215 19.74 -9.02 -0.65
CA GLU A 215 20.13 -10.08 -1.59
C GLU A 215 19.55 -11.44 -1.17
N LEU A 216 18.26 -11.56 -1.02
CA LEU A 216 17.62 -12.88 -0.95
C LEU A 216 16.84 -13.09 -2.25
N PRO A 217 17.19 -14.10 -3.08
CA PRO A 217 16.37 -14.49 -4.20
C PRO A 217 15.01 -14.92 -3.65
N TRP A 218 13.93 -14.33 -4.19
CA TRP A 218 12.58 -14.80 -3.93
C TRP A 218 12.50 -16.31 -4.24
N GLN A 219 12.32 -17.13 -3.21
CA GLN A 219 12.04 -18.55 -3.36
C GLN A 219 10.54 -18.77 -3.16
N PRO A 220 9.81 -19.33 -4.14
CA PRO A 220 8.42 -19.71 -3.95
C PRO A 220 8.36 -20.76 -2.83
N GLY A 221 7.44 -20.54 -1.87
CA GLY A 221 7.37 -21.24 -0.60
C GLY A 221 7.51 -22.76 -0.71
N LYS A 222 8.51 -23.31 -0.05
CA LYS A 222 8.56 -24.73 0.30
C LYS A 222 7.46 -24.98 1.33
N LYS A 223 6.49 -25.80 0.97
CA LYS A 223 5.50 -26.35 1.92
C LYS A 223 6.26 -26.98 3.07
N SER A 224 6.07 -26.48 4.28
CA SER A 224 6.56 -27.12 5.48
C SER A 224 5.87 -28.48 5.60
N ALA A 225 6.63 -29.53 5.44
CA ALA A 225 6.18 -30.88 5.79
C ALA A 225 6.03 -30.93 7.32
N THR A 226 4.79 -30.98 7.78
CA THR A 226 4.46 -31.31 9.16
C THR A 226 4.98 -32.70 9.47
N ARG A 227 6.03 -32.80 10.27
CA ARG A 227 6.37 -34.07 10.93
C ARG A 227 5.31 -34.35 11.97
N ARG A 228 4.54 -35.42 11.73
CA ARG A 228 3.83 -36.13 12.80
C ARG A 228 4.85 -37.05 13.48
N ALA A 229 4.98 -36.93 14.74
CA ALA A 229 5.33 -37.98 15.68
C ALA A 229 4.60 -37.69 16.98
#